data_835273f633c32d456f0eed074ee274fc
#
_entry.id   835273f633c32d456f0eed074ee274fc
#
_cell.length_a   1.000
_cell.length_b   1.000
_cell.length_c   1.000
_cell.angle_alpha   90.00
_cell.angle_beta   90.00
_cell.angle_gamma   90.00
#
_symmetry.space_group_name_H-M   'P 1'
#
loop_
_entity.id
_entity.type
_entity.pdbx_description
1 polymer ?
#
loop_
_entity_poly.entity_id
_entity_poly.type
_entity_poly.pdbx_seq_one_letter_code
_entity_poly.pdbx_strand_id
1 'polypeptide(L)'
;MTHVMIDLETMGQSALAPIASIGAVLFDPHGDWIGDSFHIHVDLNSCVGWWGMQMDPETVLWWLGQSEAARQALIAGQVRAASLSEALSALSRFLPTSVTPWCNGASFDFAILATAYRLVKKPLPWEFRKERDLRTLKGLNPDLRVERDGVHHNALDDARHQARLVQHILQFNPDLDS
;
A
#
# COMPACT_ATOMS: atom_id res chain seq x y z
N MET A 1 2.88 -20.15 2.19
CA MET A 1 3.74 -18.94 1.98
C MET A 1 2.98 -17.76 2.58
N THR A 2 3.64 -16.82 3.23
CA THR A 2 2.94 -15.69 3.84
C THR A 2 2.65 -14.63 2.79
N HIS A 3 1.42 -14.14 2.73
CA HIS A 3 1.02 -13.05 1.85
C HIS A 3 0.89 -11.75 2.64
N VAL A 4 1.16 -10.63 1.99
CA VAL A 4 0.96 -9.29 2.54
C VAL A 4 0.24 -8.43 1.52
N MET A 5 -0.81 -7.73 1.94
CA MET A 5 -1.40 -6.64 1.17
C MET A 5 -0.76 -5.33 1.58
N ILE A 6 -0.33 -4.54 0.63
CA ILE A 6 0.29 -3.23 0.83
C ILE A 6 -0.50 -2.19 0.07
N ASP A 7 -0.78 -1.07 0.72
CA ASP A 7 -1.43 0.10 0.13
C ASP A 7 -0.67 1.37 0.52
N LEU A 8 -0.61 2.34 -0.38
CA LEU A 8 0.07 3.61 -0.21
C LEU A 8 -0.89 4.78 -0.33
N GLU A 9 -0.76 5.74 0.59
CA GLU A 9 -1.24 7.09 0.32
C GLU A 9 -0.10 7.96 -0.19
N THR A 10 -0.33 8.71 -1.25
CA THR A 10 0.72 9.43 -1.97
C THR A 10 0.30 10.84 -2.35
N MET A 11 1.27 11.70 -2.66
CA MET A 11 1.07 13.06 -3.16
C MET A 11 1.34 13.17 -4.67
N GLY A 12 1.13 12.07 -5.41
CA GLY A 12 1.29 12.02 -6.85
C GLY A 12 0.98 10.63 -7.41
N GLN A 13 1.04 10.48 -8.72
CA GLN A 13 0.73 9.23 -9.42
C GLN A 13 1.92 8.62 -10.16
N SER A 14 3.04 9.32 -10.24
CA SER A 14 4.26 8.82 -10.88
C SER A 14 5.05 7.90 -9.94
N ALA A 15 5.99 7.14 -10.49
CA ALA A 15 6.92 6.34 -9.67
C ALA A 15 7.80 7.18 -8.70
N LEU A 16 7.87 8.50 -8.91
CA LEU A 16 8.54 9.46 -8.01
C LEU A 16 7.58 10.15 -7.03
N ALA A 17 6.34 9.70 -6.93
CA ALA A 17 5.36 10.29 -6.03
C ALA A 17 5.78 10.17 -4.56
N PRO A 18 5.74 11.25 -3.77
CA PRO A 18 6.00 11.21 -2.33
C PRO A 18 4.96 10.33 -1.63
N ILE A 19 5.45 9.43 -0.80
CA ILE A 19 4.63 8.56 0.03
C ILE A 19 4.21 9.34 1.28
N ALA A 20 2.91 9.41 1.55
CA ALA A 20 2.36 10.04 2.74
C ALA A 20 2.12 9.03 3.88
N SER A 21 1.72 7.81 3.54
CA SER A 21 1.65 6.69 4.49
C SER A 21 1.75 5.34 3.79
N ILE A 22 2.13 4.32 4.55
CA ILE A 22 2.21 2.92 4.13
C ILE A 22 1.34 2.11 5.06
N GLY A 23 0.37 1.40 4.52
CA GLY A 23 -0.43 0.38 5.20
C GLY A 23 -0.05 -1.01 4.70
N ALA A 24 0.07 -1.98 5.60
CA ALA A 24 0.28 -3.36 5.22
C ALA A 24 -0.41 -4.31 6.19
N VAL A 25 -0.88 -5.45 5.70
CA VAL A 25 -1.50 -6.49 6.51
C VAL A 25 -1.11 -7.87 5.99
N LEU A 26 -0.70 -8.75 6.90
CA LEU A 26 -0.47 -10.15 6.59
C LEU A 26 -1.82 -10.87 6.47
N PHE A 27 -1.95 -11.78 5.52
CA PHE A 27 -3.21 -12.53 5.33
C PHE A 27 -2.98 -13.88 4.66
N ASP A 28 -3.98 -14.75 4.79
CA ASP A 28 -4.06 -16.00 4.02
C ASP A 28 -5.03 -15.80 2.85
N PRO A 29 -4.59 -15.87 1.60
CA PRO A 29 -5.44 -15.61 0.45
C PRO A 29 -6.51 -16.69 0.23
N HIS A 30 -6.33 -17.91 0.77
CA HIS A 30 -7.26 -19.04 0.63
C HIS A 30 -8.08 -19.33 1.89
N GLY A 31 -7.88 -18.56 2.97
CA GLY A 31 -8.60 -18.65 4.23
C GLY A 31 -9.19 -17.32 4.66
N ASP A 32 -9.72 -17.25 5.88
CA ASP A 32 -10.30 -16.02 6.44
C ASP A 32 -9.33 -15.26 7.35
N TRP A 33 -8.10 -15.77 7.50
CA TRP A 33 -7.14 -15.18 8.42
C TRP A 33 -6.61 -13.84 7.91
N ILE A 34 -6.76 -12.82 8.74
CA ILE A 34 -6.11 -11.52 8.64
C ILE A 34 -5.20 -11.39 9.87
N GLY A 35 -3.91 -11.23 9.64
CA GLY A 35 -2.88 -11.27 10.67
C GLY A 35 -2.39 -9.89 11.11
N ASP A 36 -1.09 -9.86 11.48
CA ASP A 36 -0.45 -8.63 11.93
C ASP A 36 -0.54 -7.54 10.88
N SER A 37 -0.68 -6.31 11.36
CA SER A 37 -0.79 -5.13 10.51
C SER A 37 0.29 -4.11 10.84
N PHE A 38 0.64 -3.33 9.81
CA PHE A 38 1.63 -2.28 9.84
C PHE A 38 1.01 -0.99 9.29
N HIS A 39 1.24 0.12 9.98
CA HIS A 39 0.87 1.44 9.49
C HIS A 39 1.93 2.45 9.90
N ILE A 40 2.42 3.23 8.96
CA ILE A 40 3.39 4.28 9.23
C ILE A 40 3.12 5.49 8.34
N HIS A 41 3.14 6.67 8.94
CA HIS A 41 3.15 7.93 8.20
C HIS A 41 4.58 8.31 7.83
N VAL A 42 4.74 8.82 6.61
CA VAL A 42 6.03 9.21 6.04
C VAL A 42 6.09 10.73 5.94
N ASP A 43 7.16 11.33 6.46
CA ASP A 43 7.40 12.76 6.38
C ASP A 43 7.58 13.20 4.92
N LEU A 44 6.61 13.97 4.43
CA LEU A 44 6.61 14.49 3.07
C LEU A 44 7.80 15.41 2.79
N ASN A 45 8.31 16.14 3.82
CA ASN A 45 9.51 16.95 3.65
C ASN A 45 10.75 16.10 3.40
N SER A 46 10.83 14.91 4.04
CA SER A 46 11.93 13.98 3.77
C SER A 46 11.85 13.43 2.34
N CYS A 47 10.65 13.14 1.83
CA CYS A 47 10.47 12.67 0.46
C CYS A 47 10.90 13.73 -0.58
N VAL A 48 10.38 14.93 -0.45
CA VAL A 48 10.59 16.01 -1.43
C VAL A 48 11.97 16.67 -1.27
N GLY A 49 12.30 17.08 -0.03
CA GLY A 49 13.49 17.88 0.22
C GLY A 49 14.79 17.07 0.18
N TRP A 50 14.77 15.82 0.62
CA TRP A 50 16.00 15.01 0.70
C TRP A 50 16.16 14.04 -0.46
N TRP A 51 15.04 13.47 -0.93
CA TRP A 51 15.08 12.43 -1.96
C TRP A 51 14.59 12.89 -3.33
N GLY A 52 14.13 14.15 -3.46
CA GLY A 52 13.72 14.74 -4.72
C GLY A 52 12.46 14.13 -5.34
N MET A 53 11.61 13.51 -4.52
CA MET A 53 10.31 13.03 -4.98
C MET A 53 9.41 14.22 -5.34
N GLN A 54 8.48 14.01 -6.27
CA GLN A 54 7.73 15.10 -6.90
C GLN A 54 6.24 14.99 -6.59
N MET A 55 5.71 16.01 -5.92
CA MET A 55 4.26 16.14 -5.72
C MET A 55 3.58 16.49 -7.05
N ASP A 56 2.41 15.90 -7.24
CA ASP A 56 1.54 16.22 -8.36
C ASP A 56 0.46 17.23 -7.91
N PRO A 57 0.36 18.41 -8.52
CA PRO A 57 -0.65 19.40 -8.15
C PRO A 57 -2.08 18.88 -8.22
N GLU A 58 -2.41 18.02 -9.20
CA GLU A 58 -3.74 17.44 -9.33
C GLU A 58 -4.06 16.52 -8.14
N THR A 59 -3.08 15.72 -7.71
CA THR A 59 -3.23 14.86 -6.53
C THR A 59 -3.40 15.68 -5.24
N VAL A 60 -2.68 16.79 -5.10
CA VAL A 60 -2.85 17.71 -3.95
C VAL A 60 -4.26 18.29 -3.94
N LEU A 61 -4.76 18.78 -5.09
CA LEU A 61 -6.13 19.28 -5.21
C LEU A 61 -7.18 18.21 -4.93
N TRP A 62 -6.94 16.99 -5.39
CA TRP A 62 -7.79 15.84 -5.12
C TRP A 62 -7.87 15.54 -3.61
N TRP A 63 -6.74 15.58 -2.87
CA TRP A 63 -6.72 15.43 -1.40
C TRP A 63 -7.55 16.51 -0.69
N LEU A 64 -7.49 17.76 -1.16
CA LEU A 64 -8.30 18.85 -0.59
C LEU A 64 -9.80 18.60 -0.76
N GLY A 65 -10.21 17.86 -1.79
CA GLY A 65 -11.60 17.44 -2.04
C GLY A 65 -12.08 16.22 -1.25
N GLN A 66 -11.19 15.51 -0.53
CA GLN A 66 -11.57 14.30 0.22
C GLN A 66 -12.37 14.62 1.48
N SER A 67 -12.93 13.59 2.13
CA SER A 67 -13.67 13.71 3.38
C SER A 67 -12.82 14.40 4.46
N GLU A 68 -13.48 15.07 5.40
CA GLU A 68 -12.78 15.69 6.52
C GLU A 68 -11.96 14.66 7.31
N ALA A 69 -12.50 13.45 7.52
CA ALA A 69 -11.80 12.37 8.21
C ALA A 69 -10.50 11.97 7.50
N ALA A 70 -10.51 11.83 6.17
CA ALA A 70 -9.32 11.49 5.39
C ALA A 70 -8.27 12.60 5.45
N ARG A 71 -8.69 13.87 5.30
CA ARG A 71 -7.78 15.02 5.40
C ARG A 71 -7.15 15.14 6.79
N GLN A 72 -7.96 14.98 7.84
CA GLN A 72 -7.46 15.06 9.23
C GLN A 72 -6.50 13.91 9.56
N ALA A 73 -6.77 12.70 9.09
CA ALA A 73 -5.86 11.57 9.25
C ALA A 73 -4.50 11.83 8.58
N LEU A 74 -4.52 12.37 7.36
CA LEU A 74 -3.31 12.76 6.64
C LEU A 74 -2.51 13.83 7.41
N ILE A 75 -3.16 14.92 7.82
CA ILE A 75 -2.52 16.05 8.52
C ILE A 75 -1.96 15.58 9.88
N ALA A 76 -2.76 14.88 10.67
CA ALA A 76 -2.35 14.38 11.98
C ALA A 76 -1.17 13.40 11.87
N GLY A 77 -1.17 12.58 10.82
CA GLY A 77 -0.07 11.65 10.54
C GLY A 77 1.27 12.34 10.30
N GLN A 78 1.27 13.54 9.72
CA GLN A 78 2.51 14.28 9.45
C GLN A 78 3.19 14.85 10.71
N VAL A 79 2.48 14.99 11.84
CA VAL A 79 3.03 15.56 13.09
C VAL A 79 4.19 14.72 13.66
N ARG A 80 4.13 13.40 13.49
CA ARG A 80 5.14 12.44 13.99
C ARG A 80 5.56 11.45 12.92
N ALA A 81 5.53 11.86 11.65
CA ALA A 81 5.89 11.03 10.54
C ALA A 81 7.37 10.65 10.57
N ALA A 82 7.68 9.42 10.21
CA ALA A 82 9.04 8.94 10.06
C ALA A 82 9.64 9.44 8.72
N SER A 83 10.95 9.62 8.68
CA SER A 83 11.59 9.87 7.38
C SER A 83 11.36 8.70 6.43
N LEU A 84 11.41 8.94 5.11
CA LEU A 84 11.24 7.89 4.11
C LEU A 84 12.17 6.69 4.38
N SER A 85 13.43 6.93 4.73
CA SER A 85 14.40 5.86 5.00
C SER A 85 14.07 5.04 6.24
N GLU A 86 13.52 5.66 7.30
CA GLU A 86 13.06 4.98 8.52
C GLU A 86 11.79 4.18 8.27
N ALA A 87 10.82 4.76 7.54
CA ALA A 87 9.58 4.10 7.19
C ALA A 87 9.81 2.83 6.36
N LEU A 88 10.66 2.90 5.33
CA LEU A 88 11.01 1.75 4.51
C LEU A 88 11.81 0.70 5.31
N SER A 89 12.65 1.12 6.25
CA SER A 89 13.33 0.17 7.16
C SER A 89 12.35 -0.53 8.09
N ALA A 90 11.35 0.19 8.59
CA ALA A 90 10.29 -0.36 9.42
C ALA A 90 9.42 -1.36 8.64
N LEU A 91 9.04 -1.03 7.41
CA LEU A 91 8.34 -1.96 6.52
C LEU A 91 9.17 -3.23 6.28
N SER A 92 10.46 -3.09 5.97
CA SER A 92 11.35 -4.25 5.74
C SER A 92 11.46 -5.17 6.97
N ARG A 93 11.41 -4.63 8.19
CA ARG A 93 11.42 -5.43 9.42
C ARG A 93 10.08 -6.11 9.70
N PHE A 94 8.97 -5.51 9.30
CA PHE A 94 7.63 -6.08 9.43
C PHE A 94 7.44 -7.27 8.51
N LEU A 95 7.99 -7.23 7.31
CA LEU A 95 7.78 -8.25 6.29
C LEU A 95 8.55 -9.54 6.61
N PRO A 96 7.92 -10.72 6.53
CA PRO A 96 8.60 -12.01 6.60
C PRO A 96 9.66 -12.17 5.51
N THR A 97 10.70 -12.95 5.78
CA THR A 97 11.81 -13.20 4.84
C THR A 97 11.36 -13.76 3.49
N SER A 98 10.28 -14.55 3.47
CA SER A 98 9.68 -15.07 2.23
C SER A 98 8.22 -14.66 2.20
N VAL A 99 7.94 -13.57 1.50
CA VAL A 99 6.60 -12.98 1.40
C VAL A 99 6.16 -12.85 -0.05
N THR A 100 4.87 -13.02 -0.29
CA THR A 100 4.20 -12.71 -1.56
C THR A 100 3.43 -11.40 -1.39
N PRO A 101 3.94 -10.27 -1.92
CA PRO A 101 3.28 -8.99 -1.78
C PRO A 101 2.16 -8.81 -2.79
N TRP A 102 1.08 -8.18 -2.34
CA TRP A 102 -0.09 -7.77 -3.11
C TRP A 102 -0.28 -6.26 -3.01
N CYS A 103 -0.83 -5.66 -4.04
CA CYS A 103 -1.36 -4.29 -4.01
C CYS A 103 -2.54 -4.14 -4.98
N ASN A 104 -3.20 -2.99 -4.97
CA ASN A 104 -4.32 -2.72 -5.88
C ASN A 104 -3.87 -1.87 -7.08
N GLY A 105 -2.90 -2.39 -7.83
CA GLY A 105 -2.29 -1.76 -9.00
C GLY A 105 -0.77 -1.78 -8.92
N ALA A 106 -0.16 -2.90 -9.37
CA ALA A 106 1.29 -3.12 -9.29
C ALA A 106 2.12 -2.01 -9.96
N SER A 107 1.61 -1.42 -11.03
CA SER A 107 2.23 -0.28 -11.71
C SER A 107 2.19 1.04 -10.92
N PHE A 108 1.48 1.09 -9.79
CA PHE A 108 1.40 2.23 -8.89
C PHE A 108 2.18 1.95 -7.59
N ASP A 109 1.63 1.17 -6.67
CA ASP A 109 2.22 0.97 -5.35
C ASP A 109 3.63 0.38 -5.42
N PHE A 110 3.81 -0.71 -6.18
CA PHE A 110 5.12 -1.35 -6.28
C PHE A 110 6.14 -0.52 -7.07
N ALA A 111 5.70 0.20 -8.10
CA ALA A 111 6.58 1.10 -8.84
C ALA A 111 7.10 2.25 -7.96
N ILE A 112 6.24 2.83 -7.10
CA ILE A 112 6.62 3.86 -6.14
C ILE A 112 7.55 3.28 -5.07
N LEU A 113 7.21 2.12 -4.47
CA LEU A 113 8.06 1.48 -3.45
C LEU A 113 9.43 1.09 -4.02
N ALA A 114 9.48 0.46 -5.18
CA ALA A 114 10.76 0.10 -5.82
C ALA A 114 11.65 1.33 -6.08
N THR A 115 11.03 2.44 -6.49
CA THR A 115 11.76 3.71 -6.66
C THR A 115 12.21 4.28 -5.33
N ALA A 116 11.36 4.29 -4.30
CA ALA A 116 11.68 4.77 -2.97
C ALA A 116 12.84 3.97 -2.34
N TYR A 117 12.79 2.63 -2.40
CA TYR A 117 13.89 1.77 -1.94
C TYR A 117 15.20 2.05 -2.66
N ARG A 118 15.16 2.26 -3.99
CA ARG A 118 16.34 2.61 -4.78
C ARG A 118 16.92 3.97 -4.38
N LEU A 119 16.07 4.99 -4.18
CA LEU A 119 16.49 6.31 -3.73
C LEU A 119 17.22 6.25 -2.39
N VAL A 120 16.68 5.55 -1.41
CA VAL A 120 17.31 5.39 -0.09
C VAL A 120 18.44 4.35 -0.06
N LYS A 121 18.82 3.79 -1.22
CA LYS A 121 19.89 2.79 -1.39
C LYS A 121 19.70 1.53 -0.53
N LYS A 122 18.47 1.05 -0.41
CA LYS A 122 18.12 -0.20 0.28
C LYS A 122 17.60 -1.22 -0.72
N PRO A 123 17.85 -2.52 -0.50
CA PRO A 123 17.25 -3.56 -1.33
C PRO A 123 15.74 -3.62 -1.11
N LEU A 124 15.00 -3.94 -2.17
CA LEU A 124 13.59 -4.27 -2.08
C LEU A 124 13.43 -5.52 -1.19
N PRO A 125 12.53 -5.53 -0.19
CA PRO A 125 12.46 -6.61 0.79
C PRO A 125 11.70 -7.86 0.30
N TRP A 126 11.40 -7.94 -0.98
CA TRP A 126 10.80 -9.11 -1.64
C TRP A 126 11.34 -9.31 -3.05
N GLU A 127 11.08 -10.50 -3.60
CA GLU A 127 11.39 -10.79 -5.00
C GLU A 127 10.30 -10.21 -5.91
N PHE A 128 10.65 -9.37 -6.87
CA PHE A 128 9.68 -8.72 -7.78
C PHE A 128 8.78 -9.71 -8.54
N ARG A 129 9.25 -10.94 -8.79
CA ARG A 129 8.46 -11.99 -9.45
C ARG A 129 7.31 -12.54 -8.59
N LYS A 130 7.34 -12.26 -7.29
CA LYS A 130 6.28 -12.65 -6.34
C LYS A 130 5.18 -11.60 -6.21
N GLU A 131 5.33 -10.45 -6.85
CA GLU A 131 4.32 -9.40 -6.84
C GLU A 131 3.00 -9.88 -7.44
N ARG A 132 1.90 -9.51 -6.80
CA ARG A 132 0.52 -9.84 -7.21
C ARG A 132 -0.32 -8.58 -7.28
N ASP A 133 -1.27 -8.56 -8.21
CA ASP A 133 -2.10 -7.40 -8.50
C ASP A 133 -3.59 -7.70 -8.32
N LEU A 134 -4.18 -7.15 -7.27
CA LEU A 134 -5.62 -7.25 -7.00
C LEU A 134 -6.46 -6.61 -8.10
N ARG A 135 -6.00 -5.54 -8.76
CA ARG A 135 -6.75 -4.88 -9.83
C ARG A 135 -7.02 -5.84 -10.98
N THR A 136 -6.07 -6.69 -11.30
CA THR A 136 -6.24 -7.75 -12.30
C THR A 136 -7.30 -8.77 -11.85
N LEU A 137 -7.24 -9.26 -10.61
CA LEU A 137 -8.26 -10.17 -10.08
C LEU A 137 -9.66 -9.56 -10.09
N LYS A 138 -9.80 -8.30 -9.69
CA LYS A 138 -11.07 -7.56 -9.74
C LYS A 138 -11.61 -7.44 -11.16
N GLY A 139 -10.74 -7.22 -12.14
CA GLY A 139 -11.14 -7.18 -13.55
C GLY A 139 -11.71 -8.48 -14.07
N LEU A 140 -11.24 -9.62 -13.55
CA LEU A 140 -11.76 -10.96 -13.86
C LEU A 140 -13.06 -11.29 -13.09
N ASN A 141 -13.39 -10.54 -12.04
CA ASN A 141 -14.55 -10.74 -11.16
C ASN A 141 -15.34 -9.42 -10.96
N PRO A 142 -15.89 -8.82 -12.02
CA PRO A 142 -16.42 -7.46 -11.98
C PRO A 142 -17.66 -7.28 -11.09
N ASP A 143 -18.39 -8.35 -10.82
CA ASP A 143 -19.63 -8.33 -10.04
C ASP A 143 -19.41 -8.56 -8.54
N LEU A 144 -18.21 -9.00 -8.14
CA LEU A 144 -17.91 -9.25 -6.74
C LEU A 144 -17.83 -7.94 -5.95
N ARG A 145 -18.52 -7.92 -4.82
CA ARG A 145 -18.50 -6.81 -3.86
C ARG A 145 -18.25 -7.36 -2.47
N VAL A 146 -17.41 -6.67 -1.72
CA VAL A 146 -17.18 -6.93 -0.30
C VAL A 146 -17.51 -5.65 0.45
N GLU A 147 -18.27 -5.76 1.54
CA GLU A 147 -18.57 -4.62 2.40
C GLU A 147 -17.28 -4.03 2.96
N ARG A 148 -17.22 -2.69 2.97
CA ARG A 148 -16.04 -1.98 3.40
C ARG A 148 -16.18 -1.53 4.84
N ASP A 149 -15.18 -1.90 5.64
CA ASP A 149 -14.96 -1.35 6.97
C ASP A 149 -13.84 -0.29 6.92
N GLY A 150 -13.89 0.69 7.82
CA GLY A 150 -12.83 1.68 8.00
C GLY A 150 -12.99 2.95 7.16
N VAL A 151 -11.95 3.79 7.21
CA VAL A 151 -11.92 5.09 6.55
C VAL A 151 -11.29 4.97 5.18
N HIS A 152 -11.98 5.46 4.15
CA HIS A 152 -11.43 5.58 2.79
C HIS A 152 -10.19 6.49 2.80
N HIS A 153 -9.17 6.11 2.03
CA HIS A 153 -7.89 6.80 1.95
C HIS A 153 -7.15 6.82 3.28
N ASN A 154 -7.26 5.72 4.01
CA ASN A 154 -6.36 5.33 5.08
C ASN A 154 -5.63 4.06 4.63
N ALA A 155 -4.33 4.13 4.42
CA ALA A 155 -3.55 3.05 3.82
C ALA A 155 -3.73 1.68 4.52
N LEU A 156 -3.88 1.66 5.85
CA LEU A 156 -4.10 0.40 6.57
C LEU A 156 -5.52 -0.15 6.37
N ASP A 157 -6.54 0.70 6.44
CA ASP A 157 -7.93 0.29 6.24
C ASP A 157 -8.14 -0.18 4.79
N ASP A 158 -7.48 0.50 3.83
CA ASP A 158 -7.49 0.13 2.43
C ASP A 158 -6.79 -1.20 2.20
N ALA A 159 -5.62 -1.44 2.78
CA ALA A 159 -4.92 -2.72 2.71
C ALA A 159 -5.76 -3.87 3.30
N ARG A 160 -6.44 -3.67 4.43
CA ARG A 160 -7.32 -4.67 5.04
C ARG A 160 -8.52 -5.02 4.14
N HIS A 161 -9.18 -4.01 3.60
CA HIS A 161 -10.28 -4.20 2.68
C HIS A 161 -9.84 -4.94 1.41
N GLN A 162 -8.70 -4.57 0.85
CA GLN A 162 -8.12 -5.20 -0.33
C GLN A 162 -7.73 -6.67 -0.08
N ALA A 163 -7.17 -6.99 1.10
CA ALA A 163 -6.86 -8.37 1.49
C ALA A 163 -8.14 -9.24 1.53
N ARG A 164 -9.22 -8.72 2.13
CA ARG A 164 -10.54 -9.39 2.13
C ARG A 164 -11.09 -9.60 0.72
N LEU A 165 -10.90 -8.64 -0.18
CA LEU A 165 -11.28 -8.81 -1.60
C LEU A 165 -10.52 -9.96 -2.26
N VAL A 166 -9.20 -10.08 -2.05
CA VAL A 166 -8.41 -11.21 -2.56
C VAL A 166 -8.98 -12.52 -2.02
N GLN A 167 -9.19 -12.62 -0.69
CA GLN A 167 -9.75 -13.82 -0.05
C GLN A 167 -11.07 -14.23 -0.69
N HIS A 168 -12.01 -13.30 -0.84
CA HIS A 168 -13.31 -13.59 -1.46
C HIS A 168 -13.19 -14.05 -2.91
N ILE A 169 -12.34 -13.37 -3.73
CA ILE A 169 -12.17 -13.75 -5.13
C ILE A 169 -11.62 -15.17 -5.26
N LEU A 170 -10.59 -15.50 -4.48
CA LEU A 170 -9.94 -16.81 -4.57
C LEU A 170 -10.78 -17.94 -3.97
N GLN A 171 -11.62 -17.68 -2.96
CA GLN A 171 -12.58 -18.66 -2.45
C GLN A 171 -13.63 -19.04 -3.51
N PHE A 172 -14.08 -18.09 -4.33
CA PHE A 172 -15.02 -18.37 -5.43
C PHE A 172 -14.34 -18.92 -6.70
N ASN A 173 -13.03 -18.75 -6.83
CA ASN A 173 -12.25 -19.16 -8.01
C ASN A 173 -10.92 -19.79 -7.58
N PRO A 174 -10.91 -20.98 -6.98
CA PRO A 174 -9.70 -21.59 -6.41
C PRO A 174 -8.60 -21.89 -7.44
N ASP A 175 -8.95 -21.96 -8.72
CA ASP A 175 -8.01 -22.27 -9.82
C ASP A 175 -7.18 -21.05 -10.29
N LEU A 176 -7.48 -19.83 -9.81
CA LEU A 176 -6.80 -18.62 -10.24
C LEU A 176 -5.37 -18.45 -9.67
N ASP A 177 -4.98 -19.23 -8.66
CA ASP A 177 -3.67 -19.16 -8.00
C ASP A 177 -2.93 -20.52 -8.01
N SER A 178 -3.30 -21.41 -8.90
CA SER A 178 -2.70 -22.75 -9.08
C SER A 178 -1.52 -22.72 -10.07
#